data_81c6682b7bb350bb4b119b2ea28470d6
#
_entry.id   81c6682b7bb350bb4b119b2ea28470d6
#
_cell.length_a   1.000
_cell.length_b   1.000
_cell.length_c   1.000
_cell.angle_alpha   90.00
_cell.angle_beta   90.00
_cell.angle_gamma   90.00
#
_symmetry.space_group_name_H-M   'P 1'
#
loop_
_entity.id
_entity.type
_entity.pdbx_description
1 polymer ?
#
loop_
_entity_poly.entity_id
_entity_poly.type
_entity_poly.pdbx_seq_one_letter_code
_entity_poly.pdbx_strand_id
1 'polypeptide(L)'
;CVELIKLYQAEKRKVLEGRNSERYILDSFGEIDTEVYSYEDFYHKLEKLCIGLQSPSYTSRMRKKVIDLLSVRFLQNRKRSGYVLTLDNEMLTFLIALFTKSKKTKLEDMYKLFNSYGIHFNRGSRIAIEEYLLKLNLLDRKSDSGEAQYVTVIL
;
A
#
# COMPACT_ATOMS: atom_id res chain seq x y z
N CYS A 1 7.84 -15.23 -4.61
CA CYS A 1 7.70 -15.35 -3.14
C CYS A 1 8.56 -16.49 -2.60
N VAL A 2 8.39 -17.70 -3.07
CA VAL A 2 9.21 -18.88 -2.71
C VAL A 2 10.71 -18.63 -2.93
N GLU A 3 11.09 -17.94 -4.00
CA GLU A 3 12.49 -17.57 -4.26
C GLU A 3 13.06 -16.61 -3.24
N LEU A 4 12.30 -15.63 -2.76
CA LEU A 4 12.72 -14.69 -1.72
C LEU A 4 12.98 -15.40 -0.39
N ILE A 5 12.12 -16.34 -0.03
CA ILE A 5 12.30 -17.17 1.18
C ILE A 5 13.52 -18.09 1.04
N LYS A 6 13.74 -18.67 -0.13
CA LYS A 6 14.93 -19.49 -0.42
C LYS A 6 16.22 -18.67 -0.38
N LEU A 7 16.23 -17.47 -0.96
CA LEU A 7 17.37 -16.54 -0.88
C LEU A 7 17.68 -16.15 0.57
N TYR A 8 16.64 -15.86 1.35
CA TYR A 8 16.82 -15.59 2.78
C TYR A 8 17.42 -16.76 3.53
N GLN A 9 16.97 -17.98 3.30
CA GLN A 9 17.54 -19.18 3.94
C GLN A 9 18.97 -19.43 3.53
N ALA A 10 19.33 -19.14 2.28
CA ALA A 10 20.70 -19.23 1.80
C ALA A 10 21.63 -18.19 2.47
N GLU A 11 21.16 -16.95 2.62
CA GLU A 11 21.88 -15.90 3.35
C GLU A 11 21.95 -16.18 4.86
N LYS A 12 20.87 -16.71 5.45
CA LYS A 12 20.85 -17.17 6.85
C LYS A 12 21.96 -18.19 7.12
N ARG A 13 22.17 -19.17 6.23
CA ARG A 13 23.26 -20.17 6.38
C ARG A 13 24.64 -19.51 6.35
N LYS A 14 24.90 -18.61 5.42
CA LYS A 14 26.19 -17.87 5.33
C LYS A 14 26.50 -17.06 6.58
N VAL A 15 25.47 -16.42 7.15
CA VAL A 15 25.61 -15.63 8.38
C VAL A 15 25.88 -16.52 9.59
N LEU A 16 25.20 -17.68 9.69
CA LEU A 16 25.44 -18.64 10.77
C LEU A 16 26.84 -19.24 10.73
N GLU A 17 27.42 -19.39 9.55
CA GLU A 17 28.79 -19.90 9.36
C GLU A 17 29.87 -18.87 9.66
N GLY A 18 29.55 -17.58 9.66
CA GLY A 18 30.56 -16.50 9.67
C GLY A 18 30.73 -15.63 10.91
N ARG A 19 29.74 -15.43 11.80
CA ARG A 19 29.82 -14.46 12.91
C ARG A 19 28.94 -14.77 14.13
N ASN A 20 29.55 -14.78 15.31
CA ASN A 20 28.86 -15.02 16.59
C ASN A 20 27.89 -13.92 17.06
N SER A 21 28.03 -12.68 16.61
CA SER A 21 27.20 -11.56 17.04
C SER A 21 25.81 -11.49 16.38
N GLU A 22 25.64 -12.14 15.24
CA GLU A 22 24.38 -12.19 14.49
C GLU A 22 23.54 -13.44 14.80
N ARG A 23 24.12 -14.39 15.55
CA ARG A 23 23.50 -15.65 15.98
C ARG A 23 22.24 -15.41 16.83
N TYR A 24 22.25 -14.41 17.67
CA TYR A 24 21.13 -14.00 18.51
C TYR A 24 19.90 -13.55 17.68
N ILE A 25 20.10 -12.88 16.55
CA ILE A 25 19.01 -12.45 15.66
C ILE A 25 18.37 -13.66 14.99
N LEU A 26 19.15 -14.67 14.68
CA LEU A 26 18.72 -15.87 13.98
C LEU A 26 18.09 -16.93 14.91
N ASP A 27 18.55 -17.02 16.16
CA ASP A 27 17.99 -17.93 17.17
C ASP A 27 16.58 -17.54 17.60
N SER A 28 16.21 -16.23 17.46
CA SER A 28 14.85 -15.75 17.72
C SER A 28 13.83 -16.14 16.65
N PHE A 29 14.28 -16.74 15.53
CA PHE A 29 13.45 -16.89 14.33
C PHE A 29 12.86 -18.26 14.11
N GLY A 30 13.19 -19.28 14.80
CA GLY A 30 12.70 -20.61 14.46
C GLY A 30 12.80 -20.93 12.95
N GLU A 31 12.65 -22.13 12.54
CA GLU A 31 12.54 -22.49 11.13
C GLU A 31 11.25 -21.90 10.55
N ILE A 32 11.39 -21.02 9.55
CA ILE A 32 10.24 -20.55 8.79
C ILE A 32 10.00 -21.61 7.71
N ASP A 33 8.83 -22.24 7.77
CA ASP A 33 8.36 -23.12 6.73
C ASP A 33 8.35 -22.38 5.37
N THR A 34 8.90 -23.00 4.34
CA THR A 34 9.00 -22.44 2.99
C THR A 34 7.74 -22.60 2.16
N GLU A 35 6.82 -23.46 2.61
CA GLU A 35 5.55 -23.65 1.93
C GLU A 35 4.62 -22.46 2.22
N VAL A 36 4.03 -21.91 1.17
CA VAL A 36 3.09 -20.80 1.25
C VAL A 36 1.72 -21.29 0.81
N TYR A 37 0.79 -21.33 1.75
CA TYR A 37 -0.55 -21.89 1.53
C TYR A 37 -1.59 -20.81 1.14
N SER A 38 -1.35 -19.55 1.52
CA SER A 38 -2.24 -18.44 1.21
C SER A 38 -1.50 -17.11 1.14
N TYR A 39 -2.17 -16.07 0.63
CA TYR A 39 -1.65 -14.69 0.68
C TYR A 39 -1.39 -14.22 2.11
N GLU A 40 -2.27 -14.57 3.04
CA GLU A 40 -2.18 -14.19 4.44
C GLU A 40 -0.98 -14.85 5.11
N ASP A 41 -0.77 -16.14 4.87
CA ASP A 41 0.41 -16.89 5.32
C ASP A 41 1.71 -16.30 4.77
N PHE A 42 1.70 -15.91 3.49
CA PHE A 42 2.84 -15.24 2.87
C PHE A 42 3.19 -13.91 3.58
N TYR A 43 2.19 -13.06 3.84
CA TYR A 43 2.42 -11.80 4.54
C TYR A 43 2.94 -12.01 5.95
N HIS A 44 2.41 -12.94 6.69
CA HIS A 44 2.89 -13.28 8.03
C HIS A 44 4.34 -13.80 8.04
N LYS A 45 4.70 -14.64 7.09
CA LYS A 45 6.07 -15.12 6.94
C LYS A 45 7.03 -14.00 6.55
N LEU A 46 6.62 -13.13 5.62
CA LEU A 46 7.39 -11.96 5.22
C LEU A 46 7.56 -10.97 6.39
N GLU A 47 6.50 -10.71 7.15
CA GLU A 47 6.54 -9.86 8.34
C GLU A 47 7.52 -10.42 9.38
N LYS A 48 7.45 -11.70 9.69
CA LYS A 48 8.40 -12.37 10.59
C LYS A 48 9.84 -12.23 10.10
N LEU A 49 10.09 -12.40 8.80
CA LEU A 49 11.39 -12.20 8.19
C LEU A 49 11.91 -10.78 8.40
N CYS A 50 11.10 -9.79 8.05
CA CYS A 50 11.49 -8.38 8.14
C CYS A 50 11.72 -7.91 9.57
N ILE A 51 10.87 -8.35 10.51
CA ILE A 51 10.98 -7.98 11.92
C ILE A 51 12.21 -8.61 12.54
N GLY A 52 12.53 -9.83 12.23
CA GLY A 52 13.57 -10.53 12.89
C GLY A 52 14.98 -10.29 12.39
N LEU A 53 15.11 -9.74 11.22
CA LEU A 53 16.40 -9.24 10.76
C LEU A 53 16.85 -7.97 11.51
N GLN A 54 15.98 -7.43 12.37
CA GLN A 54 16.23 -6.14 13.04
C GLN A 54 16.06 -6.27 14.56
N SER A 55 16.83 -5.50 15.30
CA SER A 55 16.62 -5.43 16.75
C SER A 55 15.24 -4.88 17.09
N PRO A 56 14.58 -5.37 18.16
CA PRO A 56 13.24 -4.88 18.56
C PRO A 56 13.18 -3.37 18.77
N SER A 57 14.28 -2.78 19.28
CA SER A 57 14.37 -1.32 19.49
C SER A 57 14.44 -0.54 18.17
N TYR A 58 15.08 -1.11 17.14
CA TYR A 58 15.14 -0.49 15.81
C TYR A 58 13.78 -0.60 15.11
N THR A 59 13.17 -1.77 15.15
CA THR A 59 11.83 -2.00 14.55
C THR A 59 10.78 -1.09 15.15
N SER A 60 10.77 -0.92 16.48
CA SER A 60 9.84 -0.03 17.17
C SER A 60 10.04 1.44 16.76
N ARG A 61 11.29 1.90 16.69
CA ARG A 61 11.61 3.28 16.26
C ARG A 61 11.27 3.54 14.80
N MET A 62 11.57 2.59 13.89
CA MET A 62 11.21 2.70 12.48
C MET A 62 9.70 2.73 12.30
N ARG A 63 8.98 1.80 12.95
CA ARG A 63 7.51 1.76 12.91
C ARG A 63 6.91 3.10 13.34
N LYS A 64 7.38 3.66 14.44
CA LYS A 64 6.92 4.96 14.92
C LYS A 64 7.16 6.06 13.87
N LYS A 65 8.38 6.15 13.33
CA LYS A 65 8.72 7.16 12.32
C LYS A 65 7.92 7.02 11.03
N VAL A 66 7.70 5.79 10.56
CA VAL A 66 6.87 5.52 9.37
C VAL A 66 5.42 5.93 9.64
N ILE A 67 4.86 5.57 10.79
CA ILE A 67 3.51 5.99 11.18
C ILE A 67 3.43 7.52 11.28
N ASP A 68 4.37 8.16 11.96
CA ASP A 68 4.39 9.62 12.12
C ASP A 68 4.45 10.31 10.74
N LEU A 69 5.30 9.83 9.83
CA LEU A 69 5.40 10.36 8.48
C LEU A 69 4.12 10.18 7.66
N LEU A 70 3.55 8.97 7.67
CA LEU A 70 2.36 8.65 6.91
C LEU A 70 1.08 9.24 7.51
N SER A 71 1.03 9.48 8.83
CA SER A 71 -0.14 10.08 9.50
C SER A 71 -0.40 11.52 9.09
N VAL A 72 0.56 12.17 8.48
CA VAL A 72 0.38 13.54 7.97
C VAL A 72 -0.65 13.57 6.83
N ARG A 73 -0.66 12.55 5.94
CA ARG A 73 -1.52 12.54 4.75
C ARG A 73 -2.20 11.21 4.43
N PHE A 74 -1.62 10.10 4.84
CA PHE A 74 -2.03 8.77 4.34
C PHE A 74 -2.67 7.88 5.39
N LEU A 75 -2.43 8.11 6.68
CA LEU A 75 -2.93 7.27 7.75
C LEU A 75 -3.81 8.05 8.70
N GLN A 76 -5.01 7.53 8.95
CA GLN A 76 -5.89 8.00 9.99
C GLN A 76 -6.02 6.96 11.10
N ASN A 77 -5.76 7.35 12.34
CA ASN A 77 -5.98 6.48 13.49
C ASN A 77 -7.48 6.43 13.84
N ARG A 78 -8.08 5.26 13.66
CA ARG A 78 -9.51 5.00 13.99
C ARG A 78 -9.67 4.27 15.32
N LYS A 79 -8.80 4.56 16.28
CA LYS A 79 -8.86 4.00 17.65
C LYS A 79 -8.89 2.46 17.63
N ARG A 80 -10.09 1.85 17.86
CA ARG A 80 -10.25 0.39 17.91
C ARG A 80 -9.94 -0.32 16.60
N SER A 81 -10.14 0.32 15.47
CA SER A 81 -9.86 -0.23 14.14
C SER A 81 -8.40 -0.02 13.68
N GLY A 82 -7.57 0.61 14.53
CA GLY A 82 -6.18 0.89 14.20
C GLY A 82 -6.00 2.00 13.17
N TYR A 83 -4.90 1.90 12.43
CA TYR A 83 -4.59 2.86 11.36
C TYR A 83 -5.24 2.42 10.05
N VAL A 84 -5.91 3.35 9.40
CA VAL A 84 -6.56 3.13 8.10
C VAL A 84 -5.90 4.04 7.07
N LEU A 85 -5.62 3.50 5.91
CA LEU A 85 -5.13 4.28 4.77
C LEU A 85 -6.23 5.23 4.30
N THR A 86 -5.92 6.51 4.20
CA THR A 86 -6.82 7.56 3.70
C THR A 86 -6.09 8.40 2.66
N LEU A 87 -6.84 8.92 1.71
CA LEU A 87 -6.35 9.91 0.76
C LEU A 87 -7.07 11.23 1.05
N ASP A 88 -6.33 12.29 1.31
CA ASP A 88 -6.91 13.62 1.33
C ASP A 88 -7.23 14.11 -0.09
N ASN A 89 -8.01 15.17 -0.19
CA ASN A 89 -8.45 15.71 -1.48
C ASN A 89 -7.27 16.17 -2.35
N GLU A 90 -6.24 16.70 -1.74
CA GLU A 90 -5.04 17.20 -2.42
C GLU A 90 -4.26 16.05 -3.06
N MET A 91 -4.02 14.98 -2.28
CA MET A 91 -3.35 13.78 -2.77
C MET A 91 -4.19 13.04 -3.81
N LEU A 92 -5.50 12.96 -3.60
CA LEU A 92 -6.42 12.36 -4.59
C LEU A 92 -6.33 13.10 -5.93
N THR A 93 -6.38 14.43 -5.92
CA THR A 93 -6.25 15.27 -7.11
C THR A 93 -4.91 15.06 -7.81
N PHE A 94 -3.83 15.05 -7.02
CA PHE A 94 -2.49 14.77 -7.54
C PHE A 94 -2.39 13.40 -8.20
N LEU A 95 -2.90 12.35 -7.56
CA LEU A 95 -2.88 10.99 -8.11
C LEU A 95 -3.75 10.88 -9.38
N ILE A 96 -4.90 11.54 -9.42
CA ILE A 96 -5.74 11.58 -10.62
C ILE A 96 -4.95 12.22 -11.77
N ALA A 97 -4.34 13.39 -11.56
CA ALA A 97 -3.53 14.04 -12.57
C ALA A 97 -2.36 13.18 -13.06
N LEU A 98 -1.66 12.55 -12.12
CA LEU A 98 -0.53 11.67 -12.40
C LEU A 98 -0.94 10.44 -13.22
N PHE A 99 -1.99 9.73 -12.81
CA PHE A 99 -2.41 8.48 -13.45
C PHE A 99 -3.08 8.72 -14.80
N THR A 100 -3.85 9.79 -14.94
CA THR A 100 -4.47 10.16 -16.21
C THR A 100 -3.49 10.90 -17.15
N LYS A 101 -2.28 11.19 -16.66
CA LYS A 101 -1.27 12.01 -17.37
C LYS A 101 -1.86 13.34 -17.88
N SER A 102 -2.70 13.94 -17.04
CA SER A 102 -3.43 15.18 -17.37
C SER A 102 -4.20 15.10 -18.70
N LYS A 103 -4.77 13.96 -19.03
CA LYS A 103 -5.61 13.76 -20.21
C LYS A 103 -7.06 13.51 -19.82
N LYS A 104 -7.99 13.97 -20.67
CA LYS A 104 -9.41 13.62 -20.51
C LYS A 104 -9.58 12.11 -20.55
N THR A 105 -10.03 11.53 -19.45
CA THR A 105 -10.08 10.08 -19.24
C THR A 105 -11.48 9.67 -18.76
N LYS A 106 -12.00 8.54 -19.24
CA LYS A 106 -13.27 7.99 -18.71
C LYS A 106 -13.13 7.70 -17.21
N LEU A 107 -14.17 8.01 -16.44
CA LEU A 107 -14.17 7.79 -14.99
C LEU A 107 -13.87 6.33 -14.63
N GLU A 108 -14.46 5.38 -15.33
CA GLU A 108 -14.19 3.95 -15.12
C GLU A 108 -12.73 3.55 -15.42
N ASP A 109 -12.14 4.13 -16.46
CA ASP A 109 -10.75 3.85 -16.81
C ASP A 109 -9.79 4.48 -15.78
N MET A 110 -10.15 5.62 -15.20
CA MET A 110 -9.45 6.19 -14.04
C MET A 110 -9.47 5.21 -12.86
N TYR A 111 -10.63 4.63 -12.53
CA TYR A 111 -10.70 3.63 -11.45
C TYR A 111 -9.91 2.36 -11.76
N LYS A 112 -9.86 1.90 -13.01
CA LYS A 112 -9.00 0.78 -13.41
C LYS A 112 -7.51 1.10 -13.22
N LEU A 113 -7.09 2.34 -13.52
CA LEU A 113 -5.73 2.79 -13.26
C LEU A 113 -5.42 2.74 -11.76
N PHE A 114 -6.27 3.27 -10.90
CA PHE A 114 -6.09 3.16 -9.45
C PHE A 114 -5.98 1.70 -8.99
N ASN A 115 -6.86 0.83 -9.49
CA ASN A 115 -6.82 -0.60 -9.18
C ASN A 115 -5.51 -1.26 -9.61
N SER A 116 -4.93 -0.87 -10.75
CA SER A 116 -3.65 -1.42 -11.22
C SER A 116 -2.47 -1.03 -10.32
N TYR A 117 -2.61 0.06 -9.57
CA TYR A 117 -1.66 0.49 -8.54
C TYR A 117 -2.03 0.00 -7.12
N GLY A 118 -3.02 -0.90 -6.99
CA GLY A 118 -3.44 -1.47 -5.72
C GLY A 118 -4.37 -0.58 -4.88
N ILE A 119 -4.88 0.52 -5.44
CA ILE A 119 -5.78 1.43 -4.74
C ILE A 119 -7.22 1.12 -5.13
N HIS A 120 -7.97 0.50 -4.21
CA HIS A 120 -9.34 0.07 -4.45
C HIS A 120 -10.34 0.95 -3.70
N PHE A 121 -11.32 1.48 -4.41
CA PHE A 121 -12.39 2.29 -3.84
C PHE A 121 -13.68 1.48 -3.72
N ASN A 122 -14.26 1.46 -2.53
CA ASN A 122 -15.60 0.93 -2.33
C ASN A 122 -16.66 1.88 -2.91
N ARG A 123 -17.92 1.44 -2.96
CA ARG A 123 -19.03 2.23 -3.52
C ARG A 123 -19.16 3.62 -2.89
N GLY A 124 -19.05 3.72 -1.56
CA GLY A 124 -19.15 5.00 -0.85
C GLY A 124 -18.01 5.94 -1.21
N SER A 125 -16.78 5.43 -1.31
CA SER A 125 -15.63 6.23 -1.73
C SER A 125 -15.77 6.72 -3.17
N ARG A 126 -16.29 5.91 -4.08
CA ARG A 126 -16.53 6.31 -5.48
C ARG A 126 -17.55 7.47 -5.55
N ILE A 127 -18.66 7.38 -4.81
CA ILE A 127 -19.64 8.46 -4.73
C ILE A 127 -18.99 9.76 -4.23
N ALA A 128 -18.22 9.68 -3.14
CA ALA A 128 -17.54 10.84 -2.59
C ALA A 128 -16.51 11.46 -3.57
N ILE A 129 -15.80 10.63 -4.34
CA ILE A 129 -14.87 11.08 -5.38
C ILE A 129 -15.62 11.78 -6.52
N GLU A 130 -16.75 11.22 -6.97
CA GLU A 130 -17.58 11.83 -8.01
C GLU A 130 -18.13 13.19 -7.58
N GLU A 131 -18.65 13.29 -6.35
CA GLU A 131 -19.12 14.55 -5.77
C GLU A 131 -17.98 15.59 -5.66
N TYR A 132 -16.80 15.14 -5.26
CA TYR A 132 -15.64 15.99 -5.18
C TYR A 132 -15.21 16.51 -6.56
N LEU A 133 -15.13 15.65 -7.57
CA LEU A 133 -14.79 16.03 -8.94
C LEU A 133 -15.83 16.97 -9.55
N LEU A 134 -17.12 16.78 -9.23
CA LEU A 134 -18.20 17.68 -9.65
C LEU A 134 -18.02 19.07 -9.03
N LYS A 135 -17.73 19.16 -7.73
CA LYS A 135 -17.47 20.45 -7.06
C LYS A 135 -16.29 21.22 -7.66
N LEU A 136 -15.32 20.50 -8.19
CA LEU A 136 -14.15 21.09 -8.88
C LEU A 136 -14.40 21.37 -10.37
N ASN A 137 -15.58 21.06 -10.91
CA ASN A 137 -15.88 21.08 -12.34
C ASN A 137 -14.92 20.22 -13.19
N LEU A 138 -14.43 19.13 -12.60
CA LEU A 138 -13.52 18.19 -13.25
C LEU A 138 -14.24 16.94 -13.79
N LEU A 139 -15.53 16.80 -13.56
CA LEU A 139 -16.34 15.70 -14.07
C LEU A 139 -17.34 16.18 -15.12
N ASP A 140 -17.13 15.74 -16.35
CA ASP A 140 -18.00 16.01 -17.50
C ASP A 140 -18.99 14.86 -17.68
N ARG A 141 -20.30 15.16 -17.54
CA ARG A 141 -21.39 14.22 -17.78
C ARG A 141 -22.05 14.55 -19.10
N LYS A 142 -21.89 13.71 -20.11
CA LYS A 142 -22.65 13.88 -21.35
C LYS A 142 -24.10 13.48 -21.13
N SER A 143 -25.02 14.40 -21.32
CA SER A 143 -26.45 14.26 -21.00
C SER A 143 -27.23 13.26 -21.89
N ASP A 144 -26.71 12.93 -23.07
CA ASP A 144 -27.53 12.23 -24.09
C ASP A 144 -27.33 10.72 -24.19
N SER A 145 -26.42 10.13 -23.43
CA SER A 145 -26.19 8.67 -23.45
C SER A 145 -25.88 8.06 -22.09
N GLY A 146 -26.41 8.62 -21.03
CA GLY A 146 -26.55 8.01 -19.68
C GLY A 146 -25.32 7.40 -18.99
N GLU A 147 -24.23 7.06 -19.66
CA GLU A 147 -23.22 6.17 -19.09
C GLU A 147 -21.76 6.67 -19.16
N ALA A 148 -21.41 7.63 -19.98
CA ALA A 148 -20.02 8.02 -20.13
C ALA A 148 -19.68 9.31 -19.35
N GLN A 149 -19.14 9.16 -18.16
CA GLN A 149 -18.55 10.25 -17.38
C GLN A 149 -17.06 10.36 -17.69
N TYR A 150 -16.57 11.58 -17.83
CA TYR A 150 -15.15 11.85 -18.13
C TYR A 150 -14.56 12.78 -17.10
N VAL A 151 -13.40 12.43 -16.60
CA VAL A 151 -12.56 13.32 -15.80
C VAL A 151 -11.82 14.23 -16.78
N THR A 152 -11.95 15.54 -16.60
CA THR A 152 -11.27 16.55 -17.40
C THR A 152 -9.87 16.80 -16.90
N VAL A 153 -9.07 17.47 -17.71
CA VAL A 153 -7.66 17.75 -17.40
C VAL A 153 -7.53 18.58 -16.13
N ILE A 154 -6.64 18.17 -15.25
CA ILE A 154 -6.18 18.93 -14.10
C ILE A 154 -4.89 19.61 -14.54
N LEU A 155 -4.93 20.91 -14.66
CA LEU A 155 -3.76 21.76 -15.01
C LEU A 155 -3.04 22.19 -13.74
#